data_f594ca245803b9ba2ec65cb01db21f84
#
_entry.id   f594ca245803b9ba2ec65cb01db21f84
#
_cell.length_a   1.000
_cell.length_b   1.000
_cell.length_c   1.000
_cell.angle_alpha   90.00
_cell.angle_beta   90.00
_cell.angle_gamma   90.00
#
_symmetry.space_group_name_H-M   'P 1'
#
loop_
_entity.id
_entity.type
_entity.pdbx_description
1 polymer ?
#
loop_
_entity_poly.entity_id
_entity_poly.type
_entity_poly.pdbx_seq_one_letter_code
_entity_poly.pdbx_strand_id
1 'polypeptide(L)'
;MTTKEQTIKEKIEYWAANLKLLEGLERYQYIIEQARLAEKVDDQYKLKHFQIHGCASKLWVVPKLKSERLYLLVDSDAFITKGTAAIIANIFNGQKCTDICAVTKEDVARLGIVEILTPQR
;
A
#
# COMPACT_ATOMS: atom_id res chain seq x y z
N MET A 1 10.62 -11.55 -25.12
CA MET A 1 11.28 -11.74 -23.81
C MET A 1 10.27 -11.49 -22.71
N THR A 2 10.01 -12.50 -21.91
CA THR A 2 9.04 -12.40 -20.82
C THR A 2 9.68 -11.66 -19.66
N THR A 3 9.04 -10.58 -19.22
CA THR A 3 9.47 -9.86 -18.05
C THR A 3 9.20 -10.73 -16.82
N LYS A 4 10.23 -11.03 -16.07
CA LYS A 4 10.06 -11.81 -14.85
C LYS A 4 9.25 -11.00 -13.84
N GLU A 5 8.21 -11.60 -13.33
CA GLU A 5 7.37 -10.97 -12.31
C GLU A 5 8.16 -10.83 -11.01
N GLN A 6 8.14 -9.63 -10.42
CA GLN A 6 8.81 -9.40 -9.16
C GLN A 6 8.08 -10.08 -8.01
N THR A 7 8.84 -10.69 -7.11
CA THR A 7 8.28 -11.28 -5.90
C THR A 7 7.89 -10.17 -4.92
N ILE A 8 7.08 -10.52 -3.92
CA ILE A 8 6.70 -9.58 -2.87
C ILE A 8 7.95 -9.06 -2.15
N LYS A 9 8.91 -9.93 -1.84
CA LYS A 9 10.16 -9.52 -1.17
C LYS A 9 10.97 -8.56 -2.01
N GLU A 10 11.07 -8.80 -3.31
CA GLU A 10 11.77 -7.90 -4.22
C GLU A 10 11.11 -6.52 -4.26
N LYS A 11 9.78 -6.48 -4.27
CA LYS A 11 9.05 -5.21 -4.24
C LYS A 11 9.23 -4.48 -2.92
N ILE A 12 9.20 -5.19 -1.81
CA ILE A 12 9.45 -4.57 -0.50
C ILE A 12 10.84 -3.97 -0.44
N GLU A 13 11.85 -4.68 -0.92
CA GLU A 13 13.22 -4.18 -0.94
C GLU A 13 13.36 -2.95 -1.83
N TYR A 14 12.71 -2.96 -2.98
CA TYR A 14 12.72 -1.81 -3.89
C TYR A 14 12.15 -0.56 -3.22
N TRP A 15 10.95 -0.67 -2.62
CA TRP A 15 10.33 0.46 -1.95
C TRP A 15 11.10 0.90 -0.71
N ALA A 16 11.60 -0.06 0.07
CA ALA A 16 12.39 0.24 1.27
C ALA A 16 13.65 1.00 0.91
N ALA A 17 14.34 0.59 -0.15
CA ALA A 17 15.56 1.27 -0.60
C ALA A 17 15.27 2.70 -1.04
N ASN A 18 14.20 2.91 -1.81
CA ASN A 18 13.81 4.24 -2.26
C ASN A 18 13.44 5.15 -1.09
N LEU A 19 12.69 4.62 -0.12
CA LEU A 19 12.28 5.40 1.04
C LEU A 19 13.45 5.75 1.95
N LYS A 20 14.46 4.90 2.04
CA LYS A 20 15.66 5.17 2.86
C LYS A 20 16.50 6.31 2.32
N LEU A 21 16.46 6.54 1.01
CA LEU A 21 17.22 7.61 0.37
C LEU A 21 16.65 8.99 0.67
N LEU A 22 15.43 9.04 1.19
CA LEU A 22 14.70 10.29 1.41
C LEU A 22 14.50 10.54 2.89
N GLU A 23 14.58 11.81 3.30
CA GLU A 23 14.39 12.21 4.67
C GLU A 23 13.43 13.40 4.77
N GLY A 24 12.73 13.49 5.90
CA GLY A 24 11.88 14.62 6.22
C GLY A 24 10.86 14.94 5.14
N LEU A 25 10.85 16.19 4.70
CA LEU A 25 9.86 16.69 3.75
C LEU A 25 9.93 15.97 2.39
N GLU A 26 11.13 15.65 1.94
CA GLU A 26 11.29 14.93 0.67
C GLU A 26 10.62 13.55 0.71
N ARG A 27 10.73 12.88 1.83
CA ARG A 27 10.09 11.58 2.03
C ARG A 27 8.56 11.71 1.99
N TYR A 28 8.02 12.71 2.67
CA TYR A 28 6.59 12.99 2.64
C TYR A 28 6.10 13.31 1.23
N GLN A 29 6.84 14.14 0.51
CA GLN A 29 6.49 14.49 -0.87
C GLN A 29 6.47 13.28 -1.78
N TYR A 30 7.42 12.38 -1.61
CA TYR A 30 7.49 11.14 -2.39
C TYR A 30 6.26 10.26 -2.14
N ILE A 31 5.87 10.11 -0.86
CA ILE A 31 4.70 9.32 -0.49
C ILE A 31 3.42 9.96 -1.04
N ILE A 32 3.28 11.28 -0.92
CA ILE A 32 2.11 12.00 -1.45
C ILE A 32 2.01 11.86 -2.97
N GLU A 33 3.15 11.85 -3.66
CA GLU A 33 3.17 11.63 -5.10
C GLU A 33 2.59 10.27 -5.47
N GLN A 34 2.81 9.24 -4.65
CA GLN A 34 2.21 7.94 -4.87
C GLN A 34 0.69 7.99 -4.75
N ALA A 35 0.16 8.86 -3.90
CA ALA A 35 -1.29 9.06 -3.79
C ALA A 35 -1.86 9.64 -5.08
N ARG A 36 -1.14 10.58 -5.71
CA ARG A 36 -1.57 11.16 -6.99
C ARG A 36 -1.58 10.14 -8.12
N LEU A 37 -0.63 9.22 -8.09
CA LEU A 37 -0.50 8.20 -9.13
C LEU A 37 -1.44 7.01 -8.93
N ALA A 38 -2.06 6.91 -7.76
CA ALA A 38 -2.94 5.79 -7.45
C ALA A 38 -4.24 5.87 -8.27
N GLU A 39 -4.76 4.69 -8.60
CA GLU A 39 -6.04 4.58 -9.30
C GLU A 39 -7.18 5.14 -8.46
N LYS A 40 -8.10 5.86 -9.08
CA LYS A 40 -9.27 6.39 -8.38
C LYS A 40 -10.22 5.28 -7.97
N VAL A 41 -10.77 5.43 -6.77
CA VAL A 41 -11.80 4.53 -6.25
C VAL A 41 -13.15 5.26 -6.34
N ASP A 42 -14.12 4.64 -7.02
CA ASP A 42 -15.46 5.20 -7.11
C ASP A 42 -16.13 5.27 -5.74
N ASP A 43 -16.94 6.31 -5.52
CA ASP A 43 -17.62 6.51 -4.23
C ASP A 43 -18.50 5.32 -3.83
N GLN A 44 -19.02 4.58 -4.80
CA GLN A 44 -19.82 3.38 -4.51
C GLN A 44 -19.06 2.32 -3.72
N TYR A 45 -17.73 2.32 -3.78
CA TYR A 45 -16.90 1.39 -3.04
C TYR A 45 -16.43 1.93 -1.69
N LYS A 46 -16.70 3.21 -1.39
CA LYS A 46 -16.30 3.82 -0.12
C LYS A 46 -17.33 3.53 0.97
N LEU A 47 -17.51 2.25 1.22
CA LEU A 47 -18.48 1.75 2.18
C LEU A 47 -17.79 1.41 3.49
N LYS A 48 -18.58 1.43 4.58
CA LYS A 48 -18.04 1.13 5.92
C LYS A 48 -17.30 -0.19 6.00
N HIS A 49 -17.79 -1.22 5.29
CA HIS A 49 -17.15 -2.54 5.39
C HIS A 49 -15.82 -2.62 4.64
N PHE A 50 -15.52 -1.66 3.78
CA PHE A 50 -14.19 -1.54 3.15
C PHE A 50 -13.29 -0.58 3.91
N GLN A 51 -13.80 0.10 4.93
CA GLN A 51 -13.02 1.03 5.71
C GLN A 51 -12.15 0.30 6.72
N ILE A 52 -10.87 0.65 6.75
CA ILE A 52 -9.94 0.12 7.72
C ILE A 52 -10.08 0.91 9.00
N HIS A 53 -10.40 0.21 10.09
CA HIS A 53 -10.53 0.83 11.40
C HIS A 53 -9.17 0.91 12.08
N GLY A 54 -9.00 1.89 12.95
CA GLY A 54 -7.76 2.07 13.70
C GLY A 54 -6.76 2.99 13.03
N CYS A 55 -7.09 3.56 11.87
CA CYS A 55 -6.27 4.58 11.22
C CYS A 55 -6.67 5.97 11.72
N ALA A 56 -5.69 6.88 11.78
CA ALA A 56 -5.95 8.28 12.16
C ALA A 56 -6.84 8.98 11.13
N SER A 57 -6.71 8.63 9.87
CA SER A 57 -7.55 9.13 8.77
C SER A 57 -8.46 8.03 8.26
N LYS A 58 -9.52 8.40 7.56
CA LYS A 58 -10.36 7.40 6.91
C LYS A 58 -9.55 6.75 5.79
N LEU A 59 -9.58 5.44 5.74
CA LEU A 59 -8.88 4.66 4.72
C LEU A 59 -9.81 3.55 4.24
N TRP A 60 -10.00 3.47 2.93
CA TRP A 60 -10.79 2.40 2.31
C TRP A 60 -9.86 1.51 1.49
N VAL A 61 -10.03 0.21 1.66
CA VAL A 61 -9.29 -0.79 0.90
C VAL A 61 -10.30 -1.72 0.26
N VAL A 62 -10.33 -1.76 -1.05
CA VAL A 62 -11.28 -2.59 -1.82
C VAL A 62 -10.51 -3.73 -2.46
N PRO A 63 -10.63 -4.95 -1.93
CA PRO A 63 -9.94 -6.10 -2.51
C PRO A 63 -10.73 -6.68 -3.67
N LYS A 64 -10.00 -7.14 -4.68
CA LYS A 64 -10.57 -7.88 -5.81
C LYS A 64 -9.70 -9.09 -6.08
N LEU A 65 -10.34 -10.25 -6.22
CA LEU A 65 -9.66 -11.49 -6.59
C LEU A 65 -9.91 -11.77 -8.05
N LYS A 66 -8.84 -12.09 -8.76
CA LYS A 66 -8.92 -12.47 -10.17
C LYS A 66 -7.87 -13.53 -10.45
N SER A 67 -8.31 -14.74 -10.82
CA SER A 67 -7.41 -15.86 -11.11
C SER A 67 -6.41 -16.12 -9.98
N GLU A 68 -6.89 -16.18 -8.74
CA GLU A 68 -6.10 -16.44 -7.53
C GLU A 68 -5.10 -15.33 -7.19
N ARG A 69 -5.18 -14.19 -7.88
CA ARG A 69 -4.34 -13.02 -7.61
C ARG A 69 -5.15 -11.93 -6.97
N LEU A 70 -4.51 -11.20 -6.06
CA LEU A 70 -5.18 -10.11 -5.33
C LEU A 70 -4.85 -8.78 -5.98
N TYR A 71 -5.86 -7.93 -6.06
CA TYR A 71 -5.72 -6.55 -6.49
C TYR A 71 -6.41 -5.66 -5.46
N LEU A 72 -5.73 -4.60 -5.04
CA LEU A 72 -6.23 -3.68 -4.02
C LEU A 72 -6.40 -2.29 -4.60
N LEU A 73 -7.59 -1.72 -4.39
CA LEU A 73 -7.84 -0.31 -4.63
C LEU A 73 -7.89 0.38 -3.28
N VAL A 74 -7.21 1.50 -3.15
CA VAL A 74 -7.12 2.22 -1.88
C VAL A 74 -7.47 3.68 -2.07
N ASP A 75 -8.09 4.27 -1.05
CA ASP A 75 -8.37 5.70 -1.00
C ASP A 75 -8.41 6.15 0.45
N SER A 76 -8.19 7.43 0.67
CA SER A 76 -8.21 8.02 2.00
C SER A 76 -8.57 9.50 1.90
N ASP A 77 -9.01 10.06 3.03
CA ASP A 77 -9.26 11.49 3.12
C ASP A 77 -7.99 12.29 3.42
N ALA A 78 -6.85 11.62 3.60
CA ALA A 78 -5.55 12.24 3.80
C ALA A 78 -4.55 11.72 2.77
N PHE A 79 -3.84 12.62 2.09
CA PHE A 79 -2.90 12.24 1.03
C PHE A 79 -1.74 11.39 1.51
N ILE A 80 -1.22 11.66 2.70
CA ILE A 80 -0.10 10.87 3.25
C ILE A 80 -0.54 9.43 3.55
N THR A 81 -1.74 9.25 4.07
CA THR A 81 -2.31 7.94 4.32
C THR A 81 -2.59 7.20 3.01
N LYS A 82 -3.16 7.92 2.04
CA LYS A 82 -3.44 7.35 0.72
C LYS A 82 -2.15 6.91 0.02
N GLY A 83 -1.11 7.73 0.08
CA GLY A 83 0.18 7.40 -0.54
C GLY A 83 0.82 6.17 0.09
N THR A 84 0.78 6.09 1.43
CA THR A 84 1.30 4.94 2.16
C THR A 84 0.55 3.66 1.78
N ALA A 85 -0.78 3.74 1.75
CA ALA A 85 -1.61 2.60 1.37
C ALA A 85 -1.39 2.21 -0.09
N ALA A 86 -1.16 3.17 -0.97
CA ALA A 86 -0.88 2.93 -2.38
C ALA A 86 0.43 2.16 -2.58
N ILE A 87 1.46 2.50 -1.80
CA ILE A 87 2.74 1.77 -1.85
C ILE A 87 2.52 0.32 -1.43
N ILE A 88 1.81 0.10 -0.33
CA ILE A 88 1.53 -1.24 0.17
C ILE A 88 0.69 -2.01 -0.84
N ALA A 89 -0.33 -1.39 -1.42
CA ALA A 89 -1.16 -2.01 -2.44
C ALA A 89 -0.33 -2.40 -3.67
N ASN A 90 0.59 -1.55 -4.08
CA ASN A 90 1.46 -1.83 -5.22
C ASN A 90 2.29 -3.10 -5.00
N ILE A 91 2.76 -3.30 -3.77
CA ILE A 91 3.55 -4.48 -3.42
C ILE A 91 2.73 -5.76 -3.61
N PHE A 92 1.47 -5.73 -3.20
CA PHE A 92 0.61 -6.93 -3.23
C PHE A 92 -0.18 -7.10 -4.52
N ASN A 93 -0.35 -6.04 -5.32
CA ASN A 93 -1.14 -6.13 -6.55
C ASN A 93 -0.57 -7.16 -7.52
N GLY A 94 -1.44 -8.04 -7.98
CA GLY A 94 -1.08 -9.08 -8.94
C GLY A 94 -0.35 -10.27 -8.34
N GLN A 95 -0.18 -10.32 -7.02
CA GLN A 95 0.49 -11.43 -6.35
C GLN A 95 -0.52 -12.54 -6.02
N LYS A 96 -0.04 -13.78 -6.00
CA LYS A 96 -0.88 -14.90 -5.63
C LYS A 96 -1.24 -14.85 -4.15
N CYS A 97 -2.46 -15.24 -3.82
CA CYS A 97 -2.93 -15.24 -2.44
C CYS A 97 -2.04 -16.08 -1.51
N THR A 98 -1.50 -17.18 -2.00
CA THR A 98 -0.60 -18.04 -1.22
C THR A 98 0.69 -17.29 -0.85
N ASP A 99 1.22 -16.49 -1.78
CA ASP A 99 2.43 -15.72 -1.54
C ASP A 99 2.18 -14.60 -0.54
N ILE A 100 0.99 -14.00 -0.61
CA ILE A 100 0.60 -12.93 0.32
C ILE A 100 0.46 -13.48 1.73
N CYS A 101 -0.12 -14.66 1.88
CA CYS A 101 -0.29 -15.29 3.18
C CYS A 101 1.03 -15.62 3.87
N ALA A 102 2.11 -15.73 3.11
CA ALA A 102 3.43 -16.02 3.64
C ALA A 102 4.18 -14.76 4.13
N VAL A 103 3.62 -13.57 3.87
CA VAL A 103 4.26 -12.31 4.29
C VAL A 103 4.06 -12.09 5.79
N THR A 104 5.13 -11.70 6.48
CA THR A 104 5.09 -11.45 7.92
C THR A 104 5.00 -9.95 8.20
N LYS A 105 4.67 -9.60 9.45
CA LYS A 105 4.68 -8.20 9.91
C LYS A 105 6.07 -7.60 9.77
N GLU A 106 7.11 -8.39 10.04
CA GLU A 106 8.50 -7.95 9.94
C GLU A 106 8.86 -7.58 8.51
N ASP A 107 8.36 -8.35 7.53
CA ASP A 107 8.60 -8.05 6.12
C ASP A 107 8.06 -6.67 5.76
N VAL A 108 6.83 -6.37 6.16
CA VAL A 108 6.19 -5.09 5.86
C VAL A 108 6.83 -3.95 6.66
N ALA A 109 7.23 -4.23 7.90
CA ALA A 109 7.88 -3.23 8.77
C ALA A 109 9.18 -2.69 8.16
N ARG A 110 9.82 -3.44 7.29
CA ARG A 110 11.04 -3.01 6.61
C ARG A 110 10.84 -1.77 5.75
N LEU A 111 9.60 -1.46 5.37
CA LEU A 111 9.28 -0.25 4.62
C LEU A 111 9.46 1.02 5.46
N GLY A 112 9.28 0.92 6.77
CA GLY A 112 9.43 2.05 7.68
C GLY A 112 8.33 3.10 7.58
N ILE A 113 7.18 2.75 7.02
CA ILE A 113 6.06 3.70 6.84
C ILE A 113 4.74 3.21 7.42
N VAL A 114 4.71 2.00 7.97
CA VAL A 114 3.47 1.39 8.47
C VAL A 114 2.86 2.22 9.61
N GLU A 115 3.68 2.83 10.43
CA GLU A 115 3.23 3.66 11.55
C GLU A 115 2.42 4.87 11.10
N ILE A 116 2.53 5.28 9.84
CA ILE A 116 1.71 6.37 9.29
C ILE A 116 0.23 5.98 9.28
N LEU A 117 -0.05 4.68 9.10
CA LEU A 117 -1.42 4.17 9.06
C LEU A 117 -2.00 3.90 10.43
N THR A 118 -1.17 3.88 11.48
CA THR A 118 -1.65 3.60 12.83
C THR A 118 -2.01 4.90 13.56
N PRO A 119 -2.99 4.85 14.48
CA PRO A 119 -3.35 6.04 15.24
C PRO A 119 -2.19 6.48 16.13
N GLN A 120 -2.01 7.77 16.23
CA GLN A 120 -1.07 8.35 17.17
C GLN A 120 -1.61 8.22 18.59
N ARG A 121 -0.76 7.88 19.50
CA ARG A 121 -1.14 7.77 20.92
C ARG A 121 -0.65 8.97 21.70
#